data_f14bad2da45f1ec95fa64128417454b0
#
_entry.id   f14bad2da45f1ec95fa64128417454b0
#
_cell.length_a   1.000
_cell.length_b   1.000
_cell.length_c   1.000
_cell.angle_alpha   90.00
_cell.angle_beta   90.00
_cell.angle_gamma   90.00
#
_symmetry.space_group_name_H-M   'P 1'
#
loop_
_entity.id
_entity.type
_entity.pdbx_description
1 polymer ?
#
loop_
_entity_poly.entity_id
_entity_poly.type
_entity_poly.pdbx_seq_one_letter_code
_entity_poly.pdbx_strand_id
1 'polypeptide(L)'
;MKVKFQAILEVDAALTAVERNGNALRYVKEQTEAVCLKAVKQNGNALQYVKEQTEAVCLMAVERNGNALRYIKEQTEAVCLMAVENDSYALQYVKDKDLFIKIAEVLDIDIEF
;
A
#
# COMPACT_ATOMS: atom_id res chain seq x y z
N MET A 1 6.49 -14.35 30.25
CA MET A 1 5.71 -13.36 29.51
C MET A 1 4.24 -13.80 29.47
N LYS A 2 3.36 -12.91 29.85
CA LYS A 2 1.92 -13.22 29.80
C LYS A 2 1.35 -12.70 28.50
N VAL A 3 0.83 -13.60 27.67
CA VAL A 3 0.10 -13.23 26.47
C VAL A 3 -1.38 -13.34 26.78
N LYS A 4 -2.12 -12.29 26.54
CA LYS A 4 -3.56 -12.29 26.79
C LYS A 4 -4.28 -13.08 25.68
N PHE A 5 -5.09 -14.02 26.08
CA PHE A 5 -5.88 -14.85 25.18
C PHE A 5 -6.75 -13.97 24.24
N GLN A 6 -7.33 -12.90 24.78
CA GLN A 6 -8.14 -11.97 24.02
C GLN A 6 -7.35 -11.30 22.88
N ALA A 7 -6.09 -10.92 23.12
CA ALA A 7 -5.25 -10.29 22.10
C ALA A 7 -4.98 -11.24 20.92
N ILE A 8 -4.77 -12.53 21.20
CA ILE A 8 -4.59 -13.55 20.16
C ILE A 8 -5.85 -13.67 19.31
N LEU A 9 -7.03 -13.73 19.95
CA LEU A 9 -8.30 -13.83 19.24
C LEU A 9 -8.57 -12.59 18.37
N GLU A 10 -8.20 -11.40 18.84
CA GLU A 10 -8.36 -10.16 18.09
C GLU A 10 -7.49 -10.14 16.83
N VAL A 11 -6.24 -10.60 16.92
CA VAL A 11 -5.36 -10.69 15.76
C VAL A 11 -5.88 -11.69 14.75
N ASP A 12 -6.30 -12.88 15.19
CA ASP A 12 -6.86 -13.89 14.29
C ASP A 12 -8.14 -13.41 13.62
N ALA A 13 -9.01 -12.75 14.37
CA ALA A 13 -10.23 -12.19 13.81
C ALA A 13 -9.93 -11.11 12.77
N ALA A 14 -8.93 -10.25 13.03
CA ALA A 14 -8.51 -9.22 12.10
C ALA A 14 -7.94 -9.82 10.82
N LEU A 15 -7.08 -10.83 10.92
CA LEU A 15 -6.51 -11.52 9.76
C LEU A 15 -7.60 -12.16 8.90
N THR A 16 -8.55 -12.83 9.54
CA THR A 16 -9.67 -13.44 8.83
C THR A 16 -10.54 -12.40 8.12
N ALA A 17 -10.83 -11.29 8.78
CA ALA A 17 -11.66 -10.23 8.22
C ALA A 17 -11.00 -9.61 7.00
N VAL A 18 -9.70 -9.26 7.07
CA VAL A 18 -9.01 -8.60 5.97
C VAL A 18 -8.71 -9.56 4.81
N GLU A 19 -8.61 -10.86 5.06
CA GLU A 19 -8.49 -11.85 3.98
C GLU A 19 -9.73 -11.87 3.09
N ARG A 20 -10.89 -11.67 3.67
CA ARG A 20 -12.15 -11.62 2.94
C ARG A 20 -12.38 -10.26 2.28
N ASN A 21 -12.02 -9.20 2.99
CA ASN A 21 -12.18 -7.83 2.51
C ASN A 21 -11.07 -6.96 3.09
N GLY A 22 -10.11 -6.58 2.26
CA GLY A 22 -8.99 -5.75 2.70
C GLY A 22 -9.44 -4.44 3.35
N ASN A 23 -10.55 -3.87 2.89
CA ASN A 23 -11.07 -2.63 3.45
C ASN A 23 -11.59 -2.79 4.88
N ALA A 24 -11.76 -4.02 5.38
CA ALA A 24 -12.06 -4.25 6.80
C ALA A 24 -10.96 -3.69 7.71
N LEU A 25 -9.77 -3.42 7.16
CA LEU A 25 -8.67 -2.82 7.90
C LEU A 25 -9.07 -1.50 8.58
N ARG A 26 -10.00 -0.76 8.00
CA ARG A 26 -10.50 0.49 8.58
C ARG A 26 -11.06 0.33 9.99
N TYR A 27 -11.51 -0.87 10.34
CA TYR A 27 -12.09 -1.17 11.65
C TYR A 27 -11.09 -1.82 12.62
N VAL A 28 -9.87 -2.13 12.15
CA VAL A 28 -8.86 -2.77 12.98
C VAL A 28 -8.08 -1.72 13.76
N LYS A 29 -8.20 -1.74 15.08
CA LYS A 29 -7.54 -0.76 15.96
C LYS A 29 -6.06 -1.07 16.13
N GLU A 30 -5.74 -2.33 16.40
CA GLU A 30 -4.37 -2.81 16.59
C GLU A 30 -3.86 -3.41 15.29
N GLN A 31 -3.29 -2.56 14.45
CA GLN A 31 -2.78 -2.97 13.16
C GLN A 31 -1.34 -3.49 13.29
N THR A 32 -1.15 -4.79 13.10
CA THR A 32 0.18 -5.36 12.95
C THR A 32 0.59 -5.29 11.48
N GLU A 33 1.89 -5.39 11.21
CA GLU A 33 2.36 -5.42 9.81
C GLU A 33 1.74 -6.61 9.06
N ALA A 34 1.61 -7.77 9.72
CA ALA A 34 1.00 -8.95 9.10
C ALA A 34 -0.44 -8.69 8.67
N VAL A 35 -1.24 -8.03 9.50
CA VAL A 35 -2.62 -7.66 9.16
C VAL A 35 -2.65 -6.68 8.00
N CYS A 36 -1.79 -5.66 8.02
CA CYS A 36 -1.69 -4.68 6.95
C CYS A 36 -1.29 -5.32 5.61
N LEU A 37 -0.29 -6.21 5.64
CA LEU A 37 0.14 -6.94 4.44
C LEU A 37 -0.99 -7.79 3.85
N LYS A 38 -1.72 -8.51 4.70
CA LYS A 38 -2.88 -9.30 4.26
C LYS A 38 -3.95 -8.41 3.62
N ALA A 39 -4.24 -7.28 4.25
CA ALA A 39 -5.25 -6.35 3.77
C ALA A 39 -4.89 -5.80 2.39
N VAL A 40 -3.67 -5.29 2.22
CA VAL A 40 -3.25 -4.70 0.94
C VAL A 40 -3.01 -5.75 -0.13
N LYS A 41 -2.66 -6.97 0.25
CA LYS A 41 -2.56 -8.09 -0.69
C LYS A 41 -3.94 -8.45 -1.26
N GLN A 42 -4.96 -8.40 -0.43
CA GLN A 42 -6.33 -8.64 -0.86
C GLN A 42 -6.85 -7.47 -1.71
N ASN A 43 -6.54 -6.23 -1.29
CA ASN A 43 -6.94 -5.02 -2.00
C ASN A 43 -5.90 -3.91 -1.76
N GLY A 44 -5.15 -3.55 -2.80
CA GLY A 44 -4.11 -2.51 -2.69
C GLY A 44 -4.64 -1.19 -2.13
N ASN A 45 -5.89 -0.84 -2.43
CA ASN A 45 -6.50 0.39 -1.93
C ASN A 45 -6.75 0.39 -0.41
N ALA A 46 -6.64 -0.77 0.24
CA ALA A 46 -6.70 -0.83 1.71
C ALA A 46 -5.56 -0.03 2.35
N LEU A 47 -4.52 0.33 1.58
CA LEU A 47 -3.43 1.17 2.05
C LEU A 47 -3.92 2.47 2.68
N GLN A 48 -5.04 3.01 2.22
CA GLN A 48 -5.63 4.22 2.80
C GLN A 48 -5.95 4.09 4.29
N TYR A 49 -6.13 2.86 4.76
CA TYR A 49 -6.46 2.58 6.17
C TYR A 49 -5.25 2.14 7.00
N VAL A 50 -4.07 2.02 6.39
CA VAL A 50 -2.85 1.65 7.10
C VAL A 50 -2.33 2.86 7.88
N LYS A 51 -2.19 2.69 9.20
CA LYS A 51 -1.73 3.76 10.09
C LYS A 51 -0.24 3.98 10.01
N GLU A 52 0.54 2.90 10.00
CA GLU A 52 1.99 2.95 9.84
C GLU A 52 2.40 2.27 8.54
N GLN A 53 2.77 3.08 7.56
CA GLN A 53 3.13 2.62 6.24
C GLN A 53 4.61 2.22 6.21
N THR A 54 4.88 0.92 6.27
CA THR A 54 6.24 0.42 6.02
C THR A 54 6.47 0.28 4.52
N GLU A 55 7.73 0.24 4.10
CA GLU A 55 8.04 0.07 2.68
C GLU A 55 7.46 -1.25 2.14
N ALA A 56 7.52 -2.33 2.92
CA ALA A 56 6.98 -3.63 2.51
C ALA A 56 5.47 -3.54 2.23
N VAL A 57 4.72 -2.87 3.09
CA VAL A 57 3.27 -2.68 2.91
C VAL A 57 2.99 -1.81 1.69
N CYS A 58 3.74 -0.74 1.50
CA CYS A 58 3.59 0.14 0.35
C CYS A 58 3.89 -0.58 -0.96
N LEU A 59 4.98 -1.34 -1.02
CA LEU A 59 5.34 -2.13 -2.21
C LEU A 59 4.26 -3.15 -2.55
N MET A 60 3.77 -3.87 -1.56
CA MET A 60 2.69 -4.84 -1.77
C MET A 60 1.43 -4.16 -2.31
N ALA A 61 1.08 -3.01 -1.74
CA ALA A 61 -0.11 -2.27 -2.16
C ALA A 61 -0.04 -1.84 -3.62
N VAL A 62 1.08 -1.23 -4.05
CA VAL A 62 1.23 -0.77 -5.43
C VAL A 62 1.46 -1.90 -6.41
N GLU A 63 2.00 -3.04 -5.97
CA GLU A 63 2.08 -4.24 -6.78
C GLU A 63 0.68 -4.77 -7.12
N ARG A 64 -0.23 -4.71 -6.17
CA ARG A 64 -1.61 -5.15 -6.37
C ARG A 64 -2.43 -4.12 -7.13
N ASN A 65 -2.17 -2.83 -6.90
CA ASN A 65 -2.85 -1.73 -7.57
C ASN A 65 -1.94 -0.51 -7.61
N GLY A 66 -1.39 -0.19 -8.79
CA GLY A 66 -0.48 0.94 -8.95
C GLY A 66 -1.08 2.26 -8.45
N ASN A 67 -2.38 2.45 -8.61
CA ASN A 67 -3.05 3.67 -8.17
C ASN A 67 -3.12 3.82 -6.65
N ALA A 68 -2.76 2.77 -5.88
CA ALA A 68 -2.60 2.90 -4.43
C ALA A 68 -1.49 3.89 -4.05
N LEU A 69 -0.63 4.24 -5.01
CA LEU A 69 0.42 5.26 -4.81
C LEU A 69 -0.15 6.56 -4.23
N ARG A 70 -1.35 6.93 -4.58
CA ARG A 70 -2.00 8.15 -4.06
C ARG A 70 -2.16 8.16 -2.54
N TYR A 71 -2.14 6.98 -1.90
CA TYR A 71 -2.28 6.86 -0.45
C TYR A 71 -0.93 6.79 0.27
N ILE A 72 0.18 6.78 -0.44
CA ILE A 72 1.50 6.69 0.16
C ILE A 72 1.97 8.08 0.59
N LYS A 73 2.29 8.20 1.88
CA LYS A 73 2.71 9.45 2.49
C LYS A 73 4.15 9.81 2.15
N GLU A 74 5.05 8.83 2.26
CA GLU A 74 6.47 9.00 1.93
C GLU A 74 6.81 8.11 0.73
N GLN A 75 6.89 8.73 -0.43
CA GLN A 75 7.11 8.01 -1.68
C GLN A 75 8.60 7.84 -1.93
N THR A 76 9.05 6.58 -2.00
CA THR A 76 10.40 6.25 -2.44
C THR A 76 10.42 6.06 -3.96
N GLU A 77 11.60 6.14 -4.55
CA GLU A 77 11.75 5.88 -5.99
C GLU A 77 11.28 4.46 -6.35
N ALA A 78 11.65 3.46 -5.53
CA ALA A 78 11.26 2.08 -5.77
C ALA A 78 9.76 1.88 -5.80
N VAL A 79 9.04 2.48 -4.84
CA VAL A 79 7.59 2.38 -4.76
C VAL A 79 6.92 3.08 -5.95
N CYS A 80 7.39 4.29 -6.28
CA CYS A 80 6.86 5.02 -7.42
C CYS A 80 7.08 4.29 -8.74
N LEU A 81 8.29 3.76 -8.94
CA LEU A 81 8.61 3.02 -10.16
C LEU A 81 7.73 1.78 -10.30
N MET A 82 7.60 1.00 -9.23
CA MET A 82 6.74 -0.20 -9.23
C MET A 82 5.29 0.17 -9.53
N ALA A 83 4.78 1.23 -8.92
CA ALA A 83 3.41 1.68 -9.14
C ALA A 83 3.14 2.02 -10.60
N VAL A 84 4.05 2.80 -11.20
CA VAL A 84 3.90 3.25 -12.60
C VAL A 84 4.12 2.12 -13.59
N GLU A 85 5.03 1.18 -13.30
CA GLU A 85 5.20 -0.02 -14.11
C GLU A 85 3.93 -0.88 -14.11
N ASN A 86 3.27 -0.98 -12.96
CA ASN A 86 2.03 -1.73 -12.83
C ASN A 86 0.88 -1.03 -13.57
N ASP A 87 0.77 0.28 -13.41
CA ASP A 87 -0.26 1.10 -14.04
C ASP A 87 0.31 2.48 -14.35
N SER A 88 0.48 2.79 -15.63
CA SER A 88 1.08 4.06 -16.06
C SER A 88 0.29 5.28 -15.59
N TYR A 89 -1.01 5.15 -15.34
CA TYR A 89 -1.80 6.24 -14.77
C TYR A 89 -1.36 6.63 -13.35
N ALA A 90 -0.65 5.74 -12.65
CA ALA A 90 -0.13 6.05 -11.32
C ALA A 90 0.90 7.19 -11.35
N LEU A 91 1.48 7.49 -12.51
CA LEU A 91 2.42 8.60 -12.66
C LEU A 91 1.85 9.92 -12.13
N GLN A 92 0.54 10.14 -12.30
CA GLN A 92 -0.13 11.34 -11.80
C GLN A 92 -0.03 11.52 -10.28
N TYR A 93 0.26 10.44 -9.54
CA TYR A 93 0.35 10.45 -8.08
C TYR A 93 1.78 10.59 -7.56
N VAL A 94 2.78 10.64 -8.43
CA VAL A 94 4.17 10.90 -8.05
C VAL A 94 4.29 12.38 -7.66
N LYS A 95 4.64 12.63 -6.41
CA LYS A 95 4.66 13.98 -5.84
C LYS A 95 5.92 14.76 -6.18
N ASP A 96 7.07 14.09 -6.23
CA ASP A 96 8.35 14.72 -6.53
C ASP A 96 8.46 14.95 -8.03
N LYS A 97 8.65 16.20 -8.43
CA LYS A 97 8.70 16.60 -9.84
C LYS A 97 9.85 15.95 -10.60
N ASP A 98 11.03 15.92 -9.99
CA ASP A 98 12.21 15.35 -10.65
C ASP A 98 12.05 13.83 -10.81
N LEU A 99 11.49 13.18 -9.81
CA LEU A 99 11.20 11.76 -9.85
C LEU A 99 10.12 11.44 -10.89
N PHE A 100 9.11 12.27 -10.98
CA PHE A 100 8.07 12.16 -12.01
C PHE A 100 8.69 12.15 -13.42
N ILE A 101 9.55 13.12 -13.71
CA ILE A 101 10.22 13.24 -15.00
C ILE A 101 11.13 12.04 -15.25
N LYS A 102 11.91 11.65 -14.26
CA LYS A 102 12.83 10.51 -14.36
C LYS A 102 12.11 9.20 -14.67
N ILE A 103 11.00 8.94 -13.98
CA ILE A 103 10.21 7.73 -14.21
C ILE A 103 9.59 7.74 -15.60
N ALA A 104 9.05 8.87 -16.03
CA ALA A 104 8.48 9.01 -17.36
C ALA A 104 9.51 8.74 -18.44
N GLU A 105 10.74 9.23 -18.28
CA GLU A 105 11.84 8.97 -19.21
C GLU A 105 12.25 7.50 -19.23
N VAL A 106 12.41 6.90 -18.03
CA VAL A 106 12.84 5.50 -17.90
C VAL A 106 11.81 4.55 -18.54
N LEU A 107 10.54 4.83 -18.38
CA LEU A 107 9.45 3.99 -18.90
C LEU A 107 8.94 4.43 -20.28
N ASP A 108 9.58 5.43 -20.87
CA ASP A 108 9.23 5.95 -22.20
C ASP A 108 7.74 6.37 -22.28
N ILE A 109 7.31 7.11 -21.27
CA ILE A 109 5.95 7.63 -21.20
C ILE A 109 5.93 9.07 -21.73
N ASP A 110 5.06 9.33 -22.70
CA ASP A 110 4.87 10.68 -23.22
C ASP A 110 4.12 11.53 -22.19
N ILE A 111 4.69 12.70 -21.90
CA ILE A 111 4.10 13.65 -20.98
C ILE A 111 3.72 14.90 -21.75
N GLU A 112 2.48 15.33 -21.60
CA GLU A 112 2.02 16.64 -22.09
C GLU A 112 1.99 17.63 -20.93
N PHE A 113 2.63 18.78 -21.13
CA PHE A 113 2.65 19.85 -20.14
C PHE A 113 1.65 20.95 -20.50
#